data_503c830b279bdae6b89e96dda628c0a0
#
_entry.id   503c830b279bdae6b89e96dda628c0a0
#
_cell.length_a   1.000
_cell.length_b   1.000
_cell.length_c   1.000
_cell.angle_alpha   90.00
_cell.angle_beta   90.00
_cell.angle_gamma   90.00
#
_symmetry.space_group_name_H-M   'P 1'
#
loop_
_entity.id
_entity.type
_entity.pdbx_description
1 polymer ?
#
loop_
_entity_poly.entity_id
_entity_poly.type
_entity_poly.pdbx_seq_one_letter_code
_entity_poly.pdbx_strand_id
1 'polypeptide(L)' 'LELATKNSFFWAWLGVWEHNTKAQAFYNRYGFEKFSQHHFMVGQKVDTDWLLRKKLR' A
#
# COMPACT_ATOMS: atom_id res chain seq x y z
N LEU A 1 5.01 -0.11 -7.89
CA LEU A 1 3.68 -0.16 -7.33
C LEU A 1 2.94 -1.41 -7.83
N GLU A 2 2.61 -2.28 -6.93
CA GLU A 2 1.88 -3.49 -7.28
C GLU A 2 0.50 -3.46 -6.65
N LEU A 3 -0.50 -3.69 -7.48
CA LEU A 3 -1.84 -3.93 -7.01
C LEU A 3 -2.01 -5.44 -6.86
N ALA A 4 -2.06 -5.92 -5.62
CA ALA A 4 -2.27 -7.32 -5.35
C ALA A 4 -3.68 -7.52 -4.84
N THR A 5 -4.48 -8.21 -5.63
CA THR A 5 -5.78 -8.68 -5.16
C THR A 5 -5.59 -10.08 -4.65
N LYS A 6 -5.61 -10.25 -3.34
CA LYS A 6 -5.69 -11.57 -2.76
C LYS A 6 -7.13 -12.03 -2.77
N ASN A 7 -7.32 -13.32 -2.58
CA ASN A 7 -8.61 -13.99 -2.59
C ASN A 7 -9.58 -13.47 -1.53
N SER A 8 -9.73 -12.18 -1.46
CA SER A 8 -10.70 -11.57 -0.58
C SER A 8 -11.71 -10.84 -1.45
N PHE A 9 -12.92 -11.29 -1.45
CA PHE A 9 -14.00 -10.62 -2.16
C PHE A 9 -14.32 -9.26 -1.55
N PHE A 10 -13.76 -8.96 -0.39
CA PHE A 10 -14.15 -7.81 0.41
C PHE A 10 -13.08 -6.74 0.51
N TRP A 11 -11.84 -7.06 0.15
CA TRP A 11 -10.73 -6.15 0.34
C TRP A 11 -9.81 -6.13 -0.89
N ALA A 12 -9.36 -4.94 -1.24
CA ALA A 12 -8.27 -4.74 -2.19
C ALA A 12 -7.07 -4.22 -1.41
N TRP A 13 -5.89 -4.78 -1.66
CA TRP A 13 -4.67 -4.42 -0.97
C TRP A 13 -3.62 -3.99 -1.98
N LEU A 14 -2.76 -3.06 -1.56
CA LEU A 14 -1.60 -2.68 -2.36
C LEU A 14 -0.48 -2.17 -1.46
N GLY A 15 0.73 -2.17 -2.00
CA GLY A 15 1.87 -1.55 -1.35
C GLY A 15 2.26 -0.29 -2.09
N VAL A 16 2.64 0.74 -1.34
CA VAL A 16 3.12 2.00 -1.89
C VAL A 16 4.34 2.46 -1.09
N TRP A 17 5.36 2.92 -1.81
CA TRP A 17 6.57 3.42 -1.17
C TRP A 17 6.24 4.62 -0.29
N GLU A 18 6.86 4.68 0.91
CA GLU A 18 6.52 5.70 1.90
C GLU A 18 6.77 7.13 1.41
N HIS A 19 7.70 7.30 0.47
CA HIS A 19 8.00 8.63 -0.10
C HIS A 19 7.19 8.95 -1.34
N ASN A 20 6.36 8.04 -1.80
CA ASN A 20 5.51 8.29 -2.97
C ASN A 20 4.22 8.96 -2.54
N THR A 21 4.34 10.24 -2.20
CA THR A 21 3.20 11.01 -1.67
C THR A 21 2.07 11.16 -2.68
N LYS A 22 2.40 11.20 -3.97
CA LYS A 22 1.38 11.29 -5.01
C LYS A 22 0.51 10.05 -5.04
N ALA A 23 1.13 8.87 -4.98
CA ALA A 23 0.38 7.62 -4.98
C ALA A 23 -0.45 7.49 -3.70
N GLN A 24 0.12 7.87 -2.56
CA GLN A 24 -0.61 7.83 -1.30
C GLN A 24 -1.86 8.69 -1.35
N ALA A 25 -1.74 9.91 -1.86
CA ALA A 25 -2.88 10.82 -1.99
C ALA A 25 -3.91 10.25 -2.98
N PHE A 26 -3.44 9.70 -4.10
CA PHE A 26 -4.30 9.11 -5.10
C PHE A 26 -5.14 7.98 -4.51
N TYR A 27 -4.50 7.04 -3.84
CA TYR A 27 -5.20 5.88 -3.30
C TYR A 27 -6.09 6.26 -2.11
N ASN A 28 -5.65 7.22 -1.30
CA ASN A 28 -6.48 7.71 -0.21
C ASN A 28 -7.78 8.33 -0.73
N ARG A 29 -7.70 9.02 -1.85
CA ARG A 29 -8.88 9.60 -2.50
C ARG A 29 -9.89 8.54 -2.91
N TYR A 30 -9.40 7.35 -3.29
CA TYR A 30 -10.25 6.24 -3.70
C TYR A 30 -10.67 5.33 -2.55
N GLY A 31 -10.41 5.75 -1.32
CA GLY A 31 -10.88 5.02 -0.14
C GLY A 31 -9.91 4.01 0.42
N PHE A 32 -8.67 3.99 -0.06
CA PHE A 32 -7.63 3.15 0.52
C PHE A 32 -7.12 3.75 1.80
N GLU A 33 -6.87 2.92 2.79
CA GLU A 33 -6.35 3.34 4.08
C GLU A 33 -5.09 2.57 4.42
N LYS A 34 -4.12 3.26 5.01
CA LYS A 34 -2.93 2.61 5.52
C LYS A 34 -3.31 1.79 6.75
N PHE A 35 -2.98 0.50 6.73
CA PHE A 35 -3.23 -0.36 7.88
C PHE A 35 -1.95 -0.98 8.44
N SER A 36 -0.85 -0.93 7.68
CA SER A 36 0.43 -1.49 8.12
C SER A 36 1.56 -0.92 7.28
N GLN A 37 2.77 -1.31 7.58
CA GLN A 37 3.93 -0.96 6.80
C GLN A 37 4.92 -2.11 6.84
N HIS A 38 5.75 -2.18 5.81
CA HIS A 38 6.72 -3.25 5.66
C HIS A 38 8.09 -2.65 5.38
N HIS A 39 9.10 -3.09 6.13
CA HIS A 39 10.47 -2.66 5.95
C HIS A 39 11.24 -3.67 5.12
N PHE A 40 12.08 -3.19 4.23
CA PHE A 40 12.90 -4.07 3.42
C PHE A 40 14.26 -3.42 3.16
N MET A 41 15.25 -4.28 2.89
CA MET A 41 16.61 -3.82 2.64
C MET A 41 16.84 -3.65 1.14
N VAL A 42 17.39 -2.50 0.77
CA VAL A 42 17.86 -2.25 -0.60
C VAL A 42 19.34 -1.90 -0.48
N GLY A 43 20.20 -2.88 -0.71
CA GLY A 43 21.62 -2.71 -0.46
C GLY A 43 21.87 -2.52 1.03
N GLN A 44 22.44 -1.37 1.40
CA GLN A 44 22.70 -1.01 2.79
C GLN A 44 21.64 -0.10 3.38
N LYS A 45 20.57 0.13 2.64
CA LYS A 45 19.53 1.08 3.00
C LYS A 45 18.24 0.35 3.33
N VAL A 46 17.56 0.81 4.37
CA VAL A 46 16.23 0.30 4.71
C VAL A 46 15.19 1.21 4.09
N ASP A 47 14.32 0.63 3.29
CA ASP A 47 13.16 1.31 2.73
C ASP A 47 11.89 0.76 3.35
N THR A 48 10.82 1.53 3.26
CA THR A 48 9.55 1.16 3.84
C THR A 48 8.44 1.33 2.81
N ASP A 49 7.60 0.31 2.70
CA ASP A 49 6.37 0.37 1.94
C ASP A 49 5.20 0.46 2.91
N TRP A 50 4.24 1.30 2.57
CA TRP A 50 2.96 1.35 3.27
C TRP A 50 2.02 0.35 2.66
N LEU A 51 1.35 -0.41 3.51
CA LEU A 51 0.32 -1.33 3.07
C LEU A 51 -1.03 -0.65 3.22
N LEU A 52 -1.69 -0.51 2.10
CA LEU A 52 -3.00 0.14 2.02
C LEU A 52 -4.05 -0.89 1.69
N ARG A 53 -5.24 -0.68 2.18
CA ARG A 53 -6.38 -1.54 1.87
C ARG A 53 -7.64 -0.73 1.69
N LYS A 54 -8.54 -1.29 0.92
CA LYS A 54 -9.86 -0.72 0.70
C LYS A 54 -10.90 -1.79 0.86
N LYS A 55 -11.92 -1.51 1.64
CA LYS A 55 -13.08 -2.39 1.77
C LYS A 55 -13.95 -2.25 0.53
N LEU A 56 -14.25 -3.39 -0.10
CA LEU A 56 -15.04 -3.42 -1.33
C LEU A 56 -16.52 -3.64 -1.06
N ARG A 57 -16.84 -4.09 0.14
CA ARG A 57 -18.22 -4.34 0.54
C ARG A 57 -18.51 -3.88 1.94
#